data_87e6e3f33f18cd7e656f92552967b52c
#
_entry.id   87e6e3f33f18cd7e656f92552967b52c
#
_cell.length_a   1.000
_cell.length_b   1.000
_cell.length_c   1.000
_cell.angle_alpha   90.00
_cell.angle_beta   90.00
_cell.angle_gamma   90.00
#
_symmetry.space_group_name_H-M   'P 1'
#
loop_
_entity.id
_entity.type
_entity.pdbx_description
1 polymer ?
#
loop_
_entity_poly.entity_id
_entity_poly.type
_entity_poly.pdbx_seq_one_letter_code
_entity_poly.pdbx_strand_id
1 'polypeptide(L)'
;MNIHSIAWKSILRLQQIYPQQVDEICTKIGLSKTLLSNENLTLPVEIFLNFFMEAESVFDDELISINYSRMAQIRPNYSELLGLIFVYSRNLNEGFKLLRNYINIELEGISLVITEEQDIVKIQSVADPRINHASLYENLCLSVLAAFVRSKRYQIKCLNTKLQPASKSSKEKSIFNCPIMFNSTDTSIVISRVTFQRKNTVSNPKLVAYLSKLAKER
;
A
#
# COMPACT_ATOMS: atom_id res chain seq x y z
N MET A 1 -5.43 -16.36 -5.84
CA MET A 1 -5.75 -14.94 -5.63
C MET A 1 -4.99 -14.12 -6.63
N ASN A 2 -5.56 -13.02 -7.06
CA ASN A 2 -5.00 -12.24 -8.16
C ASN A 2 -4.76 -10.78 -7.73
N ILE A 3 -3.87 -10.13 -8.44
CA ILE A 3 -3.62 -8.70 -8.34
C ILE A 3 -3.93 -8.06 -9.70
N HIS A 4 -4.76 -7.04 -9.68
CA HIS A 4 -5.16 -6.33 -10.89
C HIS A 4 -4.11 -5.30 -11.32
N SER A 5 -4.20 -4.87 -12.58
CA SER A 5 -3.25 -3.98 -13.28
C SER A 5 -2.81 -2.74 -12.47
N ILE A 6 -3.67 -2.23 -11.60
CA ILE A 6 -3.38 -1.03 -10.80
C ILE A 6 -2.16 -1.22 -9.89
N ALA A 7 -2.05 -2.36 -9.19
CA ALA A 7 -0.87 -2.64 -8.37
C ALA A 7 0.39 -2.79 -9.23
N TRP A 8 0.26 -3.35 -10.45
CA TRP A 8 1.35 -3.47 -11.40
C TRP A 8 1.80 -2.13 -12.01
N LYS A 9 0.92 -1.14 -12.12
CA LYS A 9 1.30 0.24 -12.52
C LYS A 9 2.37 0.83 -11.62
N SER A 10 2.42 0.44 -10.37
CA SER A 10 3.47 0.86 -9.46
C SER A 10 4.84 0.25 -9.79
N ILE A 11 4.89 -0.98 -10.30
CA ILE A 11 6.13 -1.59 -10.83
C ILE A 11 6.56 -0.89 -12.12
N LEU A 12 5.64 -0.54 -13.02
CA LEU A 12 5.95 0.30 -14.18
C LEU A 12 6.55 1.64 -13.75
N ARG A 13 6.08 2.21 -12.65
CA ARG A 13 6.68 3.44 -12.11
C ARG A 13 8.08 3.22 -11.56
N LEU A 14 8.32 2.11 -10.87
CA LEU A 14 9.68 1.71 -10.48
C LEU A 14 10.57 1.53 -11.70
N GLN A 15 10.09 0.91 -12.78
CA GLN A 15 10.84 0.73 -14.02
C GLN A 15 11.24 2.06 -14.65
N GLN A 16 10.38 3.07 -14.61
CA GLN A 16 10.72 4.41 -15.10
C GLN A 16 11.85 5.08 -14.29
N ILE A 17 11.94 4.79 -12.99
CA ILE A 17 12.90 5.40 -12.07
C ILE A 17 14.18 4.56 -11.99
N TYR A 18 14.05 3.24 -11.99
CA TYR A 18 15.11 2.25 -11.80
C TYR A 18 15.07 1.17 -12.89
N PRO A 19 15.28 1.52 -14.18
CA PRO A 19 15.06 0.59 -15.30
C PRO A 19 15.93 -0.67 -15.22
N GLN A 20 17.22 -0.53 -14.86
CA GLN A 20 18.16 -1.65 -14.80
C GLN A 20 17.79 -2.67 -13.72
N GLN A 21 17.46 -2.20 -12.51
CA GLN A 21 17.08 -3.05 -11.40
C GLN A 21 15.77 -3.79 -11.67
N VAL A 22 14.77 -3.09 -12.19
CA VAL A 22 13.47 -3.73 -12.52
C VAL A 22 13.63 -4.73 -13.66
N ASP A 23 14.49 -4.44 -14.65
CA ASP A 23 14.80 -5.37 -15.75
C ASP A 23 15.48 -6.64 -15.24
N GLU A 24 16.42 -6.51 -14.31
CA GLU A 24 17.08 -7.64 -13.66
C GLU A 24 16.07 -8.51 -12.90
N ILE A 25 15.20 -7.88 -12.08
CA ILE A 25 14.17 -8.60 -11.33
C ILE A 25 13.21 -9.34 -12.27
N CYS A 26 12.69 -8.64 -13.30
CA CYS A 26 11.78 -9.25 -14.28
C CYS A 26 12.42 -10.46 -14.96
N THR A 27 13.71 -10.38 -15.30
CA THR A 27 14.46 -11.50 -15.92
C THR A 27 14.56 -12.68 -14.95
N LYS A 28 14.88 -12.44 -13.68
CA LYS A 28 15.02 -13.49 -12.65
C LYS A 28 13.70 -14.25 -12.42
N ILE A 29 12.57 -13.54 -12.39
CA ILE A 29 11.25 -14.16 -12.17
C ILE A 29 10.53 -14.60 -13.44
N GLY A 30 11.15 -14.43 -14.61
CA GLY A 30 10.56 -14.79 -15.91
C GLY A 30 9.36 -13.92 -16.32
N LEU A 31 9.26 -12.69 -15.80
CA LEU A 31 8.15 -11.77 -16.10
C LEU A 31 8.49 -10.92 -17.33
N SER A 32 7.67 -11.04 -18.38
CA SER A 32 7.82 -10.21 -19.58
C SER A 32 7.41 -8.76 -19.30
N LYS A 33 8.28 -7.80 -19.67
CA LYS A 33 7.99 -6.36 -19.55
C LYS A 33 6.77 -5.92 -20.35
N THR A 34 6.50 -6.57 -21.49
CA THR A 34 5.32 -6.27 -22.31
C THR A 34 4.01 -6.56 -21.59
N LEU A 35 4.02 -7.50 -20.63
CA LEU A 35 2.86 -7.76 -19.77
C LEU A 35 2.58 -6.60 -18.83
N LEU A 36 3.61 -5.96 -18.29
CA LEU A 36 3.46 -4.85 -17.35
C LEU A 36 2.75 -3.63 -17.96
N SER A 37 2.86 -3.43 -19.27
CA SER A 37 2.18 -2.34 -19.98
C SER A 37 0.71 -2.62 -20.34
N ASN A 38 0.21 -3.82 -20.06
CA ASN A 38 -1.18 -4.18 -20.34
C ASN A 38 -2.10 -3.60 -19.22
N GLU A 39 -3.01 -2.70 -19.59
CA GLU A 39 -3.92 -2.05 -18.65
C GLU A 39 -4.92 -3.00 -17.99
N ASN A 40 -5.19 -4.15 -18.61
CA ASN A 40 -6.10 -5.18 -18.09
C ASN A 40 -5.36 -6.38 -17.49
N LEU A 41 -4.10 -6.20 -17.11
CA LEU A 41 -3.28 -7.27 -16.56
C LEU A 41 -3.83 -7.72 -15.21
N THR A 42 -4.08 -9.01 -15.10
CA THR A 42 -4.38 -9.68 -13.83
C THR A 42 -3.42 -10.84 -13.71
N LEU A 43 -2.64 -10.87 -12.65
CA LEU A 43 -1.64 -11.90 -12.39
C LEU A 43 -1.84 -12.49 -11.00
N PRO A 44 -1.42 -13.75 -10.78
CA PRO A 44 -1.37 -14.33 -9.44
C PRO A 44 -0.58 -13.46 -8.46
N VAL A 45 -1.06 -13.38 -7.22
CA VAL A 45 -0.42 -12.60 -6.16
C VAL A 45 1.02 -13.06 -5.92
N GLU A 46 1.31 -14.32 -6.11
CA GLU A 46 2.64 -14.93 -5.96
C GLU A 46 3.67 -14.29 -6.89
N ILE A 47 3.30 -13.97 -8.13
CA ILE A 47 4.22 -13.30 -9.08
C ILE A 47 4.58 -11.90 -8.58
N PHE A 48 3.60 -11.18 -8.04
CA PHE A 48 3.83 -9.86 -7.44
C PHE A 48 4.74 -9.94 -6.22
N LEU A 49 4.51 -10.92 -5.35
CA LEU A 49 5.34 -11.12 -4.16
C LEU A 49 6.76 -11.57 -4.53
N ASN A 50 6.91 -12.47 -5.51
CA ASN A 50 8.22 -12.87 -6.02
C ASN A 50 9.01 -11.69 -6.57
N PHE A 51 8.34 -10.73 -7.23
CA PHE A 51 9.00 -9.50 -7.66
C PHE A 51 9.63 -8.75 -6.47
N PHE A 52 8.91 -8.60 -5.36
CA PHE A 52 9.44 -7.88 -4.19
C PHE A 52 10.44 -8.67 -3.37
N MET A 53 10.38 -9.99 -3.38
CA MET A 53 11.43 -10.84 -2.78
C MET A 53 12.77 -10.68 -3.52
N GLU A 54 12.76 -10.70 -4.84
CA GLU A 54 13.96 -10.43 -5.65
C GLU A 54 14.42 -8.98 -5.52
N ALA A 55 13.47 -8.03 -5.39
CA ALA A 55 13.77 -6.63 -5.25
C ALA A 55 14.58 -6.32 -3.98
N GLU A 56 14.35 -7.04 -2.86
CA GLU A 56 15.11 -6.91 -1.63
C GLU A 56 16.61 -7.07 -1.89
N SER A 57 16.98 -8.11 -2.63
CA SER A 57 18.38 -8.37 -3.00
C SER A 57 18.93 -7.38 -4.02
N VAL A 58 18.17 -7.06 -5.07
CA VAL A 58 18.63 -6.20 -6.18
C VAL A 58 18.80 -4.74 -5.74
N PHE A 59 17.95 -4.26 -4.81
CA PHE A 59 18.06 -2.90 -4.28
C PHE A 59 18.92 -2.80 -3.01
N ASP A 60 19.42 -3.93 -2.46
CA ASP A 60 20.10 -4.01 -1.16
C ASP A 60 19.30 -3.28 -0.05
N ASP A 61 17.98 -3.50 -0.02
CA ASP A 61 17.04 -2.84 0.89
C ASP A 61 16.10 -3.87 1.55
N GLU A 62 16.47 -4.33 2.76
CA GLU A 62 15.69 -5.27 3.58
C GLU A 62 14.28 -4.74 3.93
N LEU A 63 14.06 -3.43 3.79
CA LEU A 63 12.80 -2.77 4.07
C LEU A 63 12.05 -2.36 2.79
N ILE A 64 12.39 -2.91 1.63
CA ILE A 64 11.81 -2.51 0.35
C ILE A 64 10.29 -2.57 0.34
N SER A 65 9.69 -3.53 1.03
CA SER A 65 8.23 -3.66 1.13
C SER A 65 7.57 -2.46 1.83
N ILE A 66 8.25 -1.88 2.82
CA ILE A 66 7.80 -0.66 3.51
C ILE A 66 8.19 0.58 2.69
N ASN A 67 9.37 0.57 2.05
CA ASN A 67 9.91 1.68 1.26
C ASN A 67 9.24 1.85 -0.10
N TYR A 68 8.59 0.83 -0.58
CA TYR A 68 8.06 0.68 -1.93
C TYR A 68 7.28 1.90 -2.44
N SER A 69 6.29 2.35 -1.67
CA SER A 69 5.45 3.46 -2.12
C SER A 69 6.22 4.78 -2.29
N ARG A 70 7.29 4.97 -1.53
CA ARG A 70 8.21 6.11 -1.67
C ARG A 70 9.08 5.94 -2.90
N MET A 71 9.67 4.77 -3.09
CA MET A 71 10.54 4.47 -4.24
C MET A 71 9.78 4.61 -5.55
N ALA A 72 8.58 4.05 -5.62
CA ALA A 72 7.69 4.17 -6.77
C ALA A 72 6.95 5.53 -6.84
N GLN A 73 7.18 6.44 -5.89
CA GLN A 73 6.51 7.74 -5.80
C GLN A 73 4.99 7.63 -5.86
N ILE A 74 4.43 6.62 -5.19
CA ILE A 74 3.00 6.34 -5.23
C ILE A 74 2.21 7.51 -4.62
N ARG A 75 1.16 7.91 -5.32
CA ARG A 75 0.17 8.89 -4.87
C ARG A 75 -1.23 8.29 -5.03
N PRO A 76 -2.24 8.77 -4.29
CA PRO A 76 -3.59 8.22 -4.38
C PRO A 76 -4.18 8.20 -5.79
N ASN A 77 -3.86 9.17 -6.64
CA ASN A 77 -4.34 9.22 -8.03
C ASN A 77 -3.77 8.10 -8.93
N TYR A 78 -2.73 7.38 -8.49
CA TYR A 78 -2.24 6.20 -9.21
C TYR A 78 -3.08 4.94 -8.94
N SER A 79 -3.76 4.90 -7.80
CA SER A 79 -4.72 3.84 -7.43
C SER A 79 -6.13 4.17 -7.96
N GLU A 80 -6.20 4.81 -9.12
CA GLU A 80 -7.45 5.13 -9.86
C GLU A 80 -8.70 5.26 -8.96
N LEU A 81 -9.55 4.23 -8.96
CA LEU A 81 -10.85 4.26 -8.28
C LEU A 81 -10.72 4.39 -6.75
N LEU A 82 -9.95 3.52 -6.11
CA LEU A 82 -9.80 3.51 -4.65
C LEU A 82 -9.04 4.72 -4.14
N GLY A 83 -8.02 5.14 -4.87
CA GLY A 83 -7.27 6.34 -4.55
C GLY A 83 -8.12 7.61 -4.64
N LEU A 84 -8.98 7.73 -5.66
CA LEU A 84 -9.90 8.85 -5.80
C LEU A 84 -10.97 8.84 -4.69
N ILE A 85 -11.54 7.68 -4.37
CA ILE A 85 -12.46 7.53 -3.23
C ILE A 85 -11.80 8.06 -1.96
N PHE A 86 -10.56 7.66 -1.69
CA PHE A 86 -9.82 8.10 -0.51
C PHE A 86 -9.54 9.60 -0.52
N VAL A 87 -9.09 10.15 -1.66
CA VAL A 87 -8.78 11.59 -1.80
C VAL A 87 -9.98 12.47 -1.53
N TYR A 88 -11.15 12.11 -2.06
CA TYR A 88 -12.33 12.95 -1.99
C TYR A 88 -13.27 12.64 -0.81
N SER A 89 -12.95 11.64 0.02
CA SER A 89 -13.67 11.34 1.27
C SER A 89 -13.63 12.52 2.24
N ARG A 90 -14.66 12.63 3.07
CA ARG A 90 -14.83 13.75 4.04
C ARG A 90 -13.71 13.84 5.07
N ASN A 91 -13.15 12.71 5.46
CA ASN A 91 -12.04 12.57 6.40
C ASN A 91 -11.37 11.19 6.22
N LEU A 92 -10.32 10.89 7.00
CA LEU A 92 -9.64 9.58 6.92
C LEU A 92 -10.57 8.43 7.36
N ASN A 93 -11.46 8.65 8.32
CA ASN A 93 -12.43 7.64 8.77
C ASN A 93 -13.29 7.13 7.60
N GLU A 94 -13.93 8.05 6.87
CA GLU A 94 -14.71 7.67 5.70
C GLU A 94 -13.84 6.99 4.64
N GLY A 95 -12.67 7.57 4.35
CA GLY A 95 -11.74 7.02 3.35
C GLY A 95 -11.34 5.59 3.66
N PHE A 96 -10.90 5.30 4.89
CA PHE A 96 -10.51 3.94 5.28
C PHE A 96 -11.68 2.97 5.37
N LYS A 97 -12.86 3.41 5.80
CA LYS A 97 -14.07 2.56 5.79
C LYS A 97 -14.45 2.15 4.37
N LEU A 98 -14.34 3.05 3.40
CA LEU A 98 -14.59 2.75 1.99
C LEU A 98 -13.49 1.86 1.41
N LEU A 99 -12.21 2.14 1.70
CA LEU A 99 -11.12 1.24 1.30
C LEU A 99 -11.33 -0.17 1.85
N ARG A 100 -11.70 -0.32 3.12
CA ARG A 100 -12.00 -1.63 3.71
C ARG A 100 -13.06 -2.39 2.93
N ASN A 101 -14.06 -1.71 2.41
CA ASN A 101 -15.15 -2.35 1.68
C ASN A 101 -14.78 -2.76 0.26
N TYR A 102 -13.79 -2.10 -0.35
CA TYR A 102 -13.50 -2.24 -1.78
C TYR A 102 -12.07 -2.68 -2.10
N ILE A 103 -11.18 -2.84 -1.11
CA ILE A 103 -9.77 -3.10 -1.35
C ILE A 103 -9.53 -4.38 -2.18
N ASN A 104 -10.40 -5.39 -2.03
CA ASN A 104 -10.31 -6.64 -2.78
C ASN A 104 -10.53 -6.48 -4.30
N ILE A 105 -11.05 -5.34 -4.77
CA ILE A 105 -11.15 -5.05 -6.20
C ILE A 105 -9.75 -4.89 -6.82
N GLU A 106 -8.78 -4.39 -6.07
CA GLU A 106 -7.42 -4.15 -6.53
C GLU A 106 -6.43 -5.19 -5.99
N LEU A 107 -6.61 -5.61 -4.74
CA LEU A 107 -5.71 -6.49 -3.99
C LEU A 107 -6.51 -7.64 -3.39
N GLU A 108 -6.70 -8.72 -4.15
CA GLU A 108 -7.37 -9.91 -3.61
C GLU A 108 -6.57 -10.51 -2.45
N GLY A 109 -7.27 -10.96 -1.44
CA GLY A 109 -6.67 -11.59 -0.26
C GLY A 109 -6.07 -10.62 0.75
N ILE A 110 -6.31 -9.30 0.62
CA ILE A 110 -6.04 -8.31 1.68
C ILE A 110 -7.36 -7.81 2.27
N SER A 111 -7.38 -7.68 3.58
CA SER A 111 -8.45 -7.02 4.32
C SER A 111 -7.90 -5.93 5.23
N LEU A 112 -8.74 -4.93 5.54
CA LEU A 112 -8.40 -3.86 6.48
C LEU A 112 -9.23 -3.99 7.74
N VAL A 113 -8.56 -4.01 8.90
CA VAL A 113 -9.19 -3.96 10.22
C VAL A 113 -8.94 -2.59 10.83
N ILE A 114 -10.01 -1.90 11.22
CA ILE A 114 -9.95 -0.57 11.84
C ILE A 114 -10.35 -0.71 13.29
N THR A 115 -9.44 -0.42 14.21
CA THR A 115 -9.68 -0.43 15.65
C THR A 115 -9.54 0.99 16.18
N GLU A 116 -10.59 1.49 16.84
CA GLU A 116 -10.60 2.80 17.47
C GLU A 116 -10.39 2.62 18.99
N GLU A 117 -9.32 3.20 19.51
CA GLU A 117 -9.02 3.32 20.92
C GLU A 117 -9.25 4.77 21.39
N GLN A 118 -8.99 5.07 22.67
CA GLN A 118 -9.34 6.37 23.25
C GLN A 118 -8.77 7.55 22.44
N ASP A 119 -7.46 7.55 22.16
CA ASP A 119 -6.76 8.68 21.51
C ASP A 119 -6.17 8.32 20.13
N ILE A 120 -6.24 7.07 19.74
CA ILE A 120 -5.63 6.57 18.52
C ILE A 120 -6.61 5.73 17.71
N VAL A 121 -6.31 5.62 16.44
CA VAL A 121 -6.94 4.68 15.51
C VAL A 121 -5.85 3.87 14.86
N LYS A 122 -6.02 2.56 14.86
CA LYS A 122 -5.14 1.58 14.26
C LYS A 122 -5.80 1.04 13.00
N ILE A 123 -5.11 1.11 11.89
CA ILE A 123 -5.54 0.53 10.62
C ILE A 123 -4.56 -0.58 10.28
N GLN A 124 -5.02 -1.82 10.39
CA GLN A 124 -4.23 -3.02 10.18
C GLN A 124 -4.53 -3.59 8.79
N SER A 125 -3.49 -3.96 8.05
CA SER A 125 -3.59 -4.81 6.86
C SER A 125 -3.42 -6.27 7.27
N VAL A 126 -4.33 -7.12 6.78
CA VAL A 126 -4.36 -8.55 7.08
C VAL A 126 -4.46 -9.31 5.79
N ALA A 127 -3.45 -10.10 5.48
CA ALA A 127 -3.44 -10.99 4.32
C ALA A 127 -4.19 -12.30 4.64
N ASP A 128 -4.79 -12.88 3.61
CA ASP A 128 -5.36 -14.22 3.69
C ASP A 128 -4.25 -15.23 4.06
N PRO A 129 -4.47 -16.11 5.06
CA PRO A 129 -3.45 -17.05 5.54
C PRO A 129 -2.99 -18.05 4.47
N ARG A 130 -3.71 -18.21 3.37
CA ARG A 130 -3.32 -19.05 2.23
C ARG A 130 -2.27 -18.41 1.33
N ILE A 131 -1.98 -17.11 1.49
CA ILE A 131 -0.96 -16.41 0.73
C ILE A 131 0.41 -16.70 1.34
N ASN A 132 1.31 -17.28 0.54
CA ASN A 132 2.70 -17.38 0.91
C ASN A 132 3.30 -15.97 1.05
N HIS A 133 4.18 -15.77 2.04
CA HIS A 133 4.76 -14.45 2.32
C HIS A 133 3.72 -13.37 2.69
N ALA A 134 2.69 -13.75 3.46
CA ALA A 134 1.61 -12.87 3.91
C ALA A 134 2.12 -11.55 4.53
N SER A 135 3.18 -11.61 5.35
CA SER A 135 3.77 -10.40 5.97
C SER A 135 4.37 -9.43 4.94
N LEU A 136 4.95 -9.93 3.85
CA LEU A 136 5.43 -9.10 2.75
C LEU A 136 4.26 -8.37 2.09
N TYR A 137 3.17 -9.09 1.81
CA TYR A 137 1.97 -8.51 1.20
C TYR A 137 1.31 -7.44 2.10
N GLU A 138 1.22 -7.71 3.41
CA GLU A 138 0.73 -6.75 4.41
C GLU A 138 1.57 -5.48 4.43
N ASN A 139 2.91 -5.59 4.37
CA ASN A 139 3.81 -4.43 4.36
C ASN A 139 3.72 -3.61 3.07
N LEU A 140 3.57 -4.25 1.92
CA LEU A 140 3.35 -3.56 0.64
C LEU A 140 2.04 -2.75 0.69
N CYS A 141 0.96 -3.35 1.19
CA CYS A 141 -0.31 -2.65 1.42
C CYS A 141 -0.14 -1.49 2.40
N LEU A 142 0.52 -1.72 3.56
CA LEU A 142 0.81 -0.70 4.56
C LEU A 142 1.56 0.49 3.96
N SER A 143 2.56 0.23 3.14
CA SER A 143 3.35 1.26 2.45
C SER A 143 2.48 2.18 1.59
N VAL A 144 1.56 1.61 0.80
CA VAL A 144 0.62 2.36 -0.05
C VAL A 144 -0.35 3.18 0.81
N LEU A 145 -0.94 2.58 1.85
CA LEU A 145 -1.85 3.28 2.76
C LEU A 145 -1.16 4.44 3.49
N ALA A 146 0.09 4.25 3.92
CA ALA A 146 0.90 5.31 4.52
C ALA A 146 1.16 6.45 3.53
N ALA A 147 1.45 6.16 2.27
CA ALA A 147 1.58 7.17 1.22
C ALA A 147 0.28 7.95 1.01
N PHE A 148 -0.88 7.29 1.07
CA PHE A 148 -2.19 7.93 0.98
C PHE A 148 -2.44 8.91 2.13
N VAL A 149 -2.16 8.50 3.38
CA VAL A 149 -2.28 9.39 4.55
C VAL A 149 -1.38 10.61 4.41
N ARG A 150 -0.14 10.40 4.00
CA ARG A 150 0.83 11.48 3.84
C ARG A 150 0.53 12.43 2.69
N SER A 151 -0.08 11.94 1.62
CA SER A 151 -0.48 12.80 0.49
C SER A 151 -1.42 13.91 0.92
N LYS A 152 -2.16 13.70 2.02
CA LYS A 152 -3.04 14.69 2.65
C LYS A 152 -2.32 15.54 3.72
N ARG A 153 -1.00 15.42 3.84
CA ARG A 153 -0.18 16.08 4.86
C ARG A 153 -0.60 15.74 6.29
N TYR A 154 -1.21 14.58 6.49
CA TYR A 154 -1.54 14.09 7.82
C TYR A 154 -0.35 13.36 8.44
N GLN A 155 -0.22 13.51 9.75
CA GLN A 155 0.84 12.86 10.51
C GLN A 155 0.44 11.44 10.90
N ILE A 156 1.34 10.48 10.64
CA ILE A 156 1.28 9.13 11.16
C ILE A 156 2.02 9.11 12.50
N LYS A 157 1.46 8.51 13.54
CA LYS A 157 2.12 8.37 14.85
C LYS A 157 3.24 7.33 14.80
N CYS A 158 2.94 6.15 14.30
CA CYS A 158 3.92 5.10 14.02
C CYS A 158 3.38 4.10 12.98
N LEU A 159 4.30 3.31 12.42
CA LEU A 159 4.01 2.11 11.66
C LEU A 159 4.41 0.91 12.49
N ASN A 160 3.55 -0.08 12.61
CA ASN A 160 3.88 -1.39 13.18
C ASN A 160 4.13 -2.38 12.05
N THR A 161 5.13 -3.22 12.20
CA THR A 161 5.43 -4.29 11.25
C THR A 161 5.91 -5.55 11.95
N LYS A 162 5.57 -6.71 11.39
CA LYS A 162 6.06 -8.02 11.82
C LYS A 162 7.52 -8.28 11.42
N LEU A 163 8.10 -7.45 10.55
CA LEU A 163 9.49 -7.56 10.14
C LEU A 163 10.43 -7.38 11.34
N GLN A 164 11.61 -7.97 11.22
CA GLN A 164 12.72 -7.69 12.11
C GLN A 164 13.40 -6.36 11.72
N PRO A 165 14.09 -5.69 12.66
CA PRO A 165 14.91 -4.53 12.31
C PRO A 165 15.95 -4.91 11.25
N ALA A 166 16.13 -4.03 10.27
CA ALA A 166 17.16 -4.22 9.26
C ALA A 166 18.56 -4.22 9.89
N SER A 167 19.46 -5.04 9.38
CA SER A 167 20.84 -5.15 9.90
C SER A 167 21.62 -3.83 9.76
N LYS A 168 21.25 -3.00 8.78
CA LYS A 168 21.85 -1.69 8.46
C LYS A 168 21.01 -0.50 8.98
N SER A 169 20.56 -0.54 10.20
CA SER A 169 19.47 0.25 10.80
C SER A 169 19.55 1.79 10.82
N SER A 170 20.54 2.43 10.24
CA SER A 170 20.67 3.89 10.29
C SER A 170 19.65 4.67 9.43
N LYS A 171 18.94 4.01 8.52
CA LYS A 171 17.97 4.63 7.59
C LYS A 171 16.52 4.57 8.08
N GLU A 172 16.22 3.83 9.14
CA GLU A 172 14.86 3.49 9.59
C GLU A 172 13.99 4.67 10.00
N LYS A 173 14.60 5.77 10.46
CA LYS A 173 13.88 6.90 11.06
C LYS A 173 13.19 7.85 10.08
N SER A 174 13.40 7.70 8.77
CA SER A 174 13.03 8.79 7.86
C SER A 174 12.00 8.50 6.78
N ILE A 175 11.57 7.24 6.59
CA ILE A 175 10.80 6.86 5.40
C ILE A 175 9.45 7.58 5.36
N PHE A 176 8.74 7.60 6.48
CA PHE A 176 7.44 8.27 6.61
C PHE A 176 7.44 9.40 7.65
N ASN A 177 8.61 9.85 8.14
CA ASN A 177 8.76 10.80 9.25
C ASN A 177 7.99 10.37 10.50
N CYS A 178 7.92 9.08 10.76
CA CYS A 178 7.34 8.49 11.95
C CYS A 178 8.16 7.27 12.38
N PRO A 179 8.11 6.88 13.66
CA PRO A 179 8.74 5.65 14.14
C PRO A 179 8.17 4.41 13.42
N ILE A 180 9.05 3.42 13.18
CA ILE A 180 8.67 2.07 12.77
C ILE A 180 8.90 1.16 13.96
N MET A 181 7.85 0.45 14.37
CA MET A 181 7.86 -0.51 15.47
C MET A 181 7.98 -1.91 14.86
N PHE A 182 9.20 -2.43 14.90
CA PHE A 182 9.53 -3.79 14.42
C PHE A 182 9.09 -4.87 15.40
N ASN A 183 9.10 -6.13 14.95
CA ASN A 183 8.69 -7.30 15.75
C ASN A 183 7.29 -7.13 16.39
N SER A 184 6.42 -6.37 15.75
CA SER A 184 5.06 -6.18 16.20
C SER A 184 4.20 -7.41 15.91
N THR A 185 3.12 -7.59 16.66
CA THR A 185 2.16 -8.69 16.43
C THR A 185 1.33 -8.52 15.17
N ASP A 186 1.30 -7.30 14.62
CA ASP A 186 0.53 -6.95 13.43
C ASP A 186 1.26 -5.93 12.55
N THR A 187 0.73 -5.77 11.34
CA THR A 187 1.17 -4.78 10.35
C THR A 187 0.12 -3.68 10.25
N SER A 188 0.41 -2.48 10.79
CA SER A 188 -0.60 -1.41 10.91
C SER A 188 -0.04 0.00 10.89
N ILE A 189 -0.93 0.96 10.55
CA ILE A 189 -0.72 2.40 10.70
C ILE A 189 -1.44 2.84 11.96
N VAL A 190 -0.75 3.63 12.80
CA VAL A 190 -1.35 4.28 13.98
C VAL A 190 -1.46 5.78 13.73
N ILE A 191 -2.67 6.31 13.87
CA ILE A 191 -3.02 7.72 13.63
C ILE A 191 -3.74 8.25 14.86
N SER A 192 -3.59 9.55 15.18
CA SER A 192 -4.40 10.15 16.27
C SER A 192 -5.88 10.20 15.84
N ARG A 193 -6.79 10.01 16.81
CA ARG A 193 -8.23 10.09 16.56
C ARG A 193 -8.64 11.46 16.01
N VAL A 194 -8.00 12.52 16.48
CA VAL A 194 -8.21 13.89 15.97
C VAL A 194 -7.86 13.98 14.48
N THR A 195 -6.69 13.43 14.07
CA THR A 195 -6.30 13.40 12.66
C THR A 195 -7.26 12.54 11.83
N PHE A 196 -7.70 11.42 12.37
CA PHE A 196 -8.60 10.48 11.69
C PHE A 196 -9.98 11.10 11.38
N GLN A 197 -10.47 11.95 12.27
CA GLN A 197 -11.77 12.65 12.14
C GLN A 197 -11.65 14.02 11.45
N ARG A 198 -10.43 14.52 11.23
CA ARG A 198 -10.21 15.86 10.70
C ARG A 198 -10.84 16.01 9.32
N LYS A 199 -11.66 17.05 9.15
CA LYS A 199 -12.34 17.36 7.88
C LYS A 199 -11.33 17.58 6.75
N ASN A 200 -11.59 16.94 5.63
CA ASN A 200 -10.82 17.08 4.41
C ASN A 200 -11.33 18.28 3.59
N THR A 201 -10.46 19.23 3.30
CA THR A 201 -10.81 20.47 2.58
C THR A 201 -11.16 20.28 1.11
N VAL A 202 -10.69 19.16 0.50
CA VAL A 202 -10.97 18.83 -0.91
C VAL A 202 -12.06 17.76 -1.04
N SER A 203 -12.83 17.50 0.02
CA SER A 203 -13.87 16.47 0.01
C SER A 203 -14.97 16.77 -1.02
N ASN A 204 -15.41 15.71 -1.70
CA ASN A 204 -16.52 15.77 -2.65
C ASN A 204 -17.44 14.55 -2.47
N PRO A 205 -18.46 14.64 -1.57
CA PRO A 205 -19.33 13.52 -1.27
C PRO A 205 -20.11 12.96 -2.47
N LYS A 206 -20.48 13.83 -3.43
CA LYS A 206 -21.18 13.38 -4.65
C LYS A 206 -20.27 12.52 -5.53
N LEU A 207 -19.03 12.94 -5.70
CA LEU A 207 -18.03 12.16 -6.44
C LEU A 207 -17.73 10.83 -5.72
N VAL A 208 -17.56 10.86 -4.40
CA VAL A 208 -17.34 9.63 -3.62
C VAL A 208 -18.50 8.66 -3.76
N ALA A 209 -19.75 9.14 -3.69
CA ALA A 209 -20.93 8.29 -3.89
C ALA A 209 -20.96 7.65 -5.29
N TYR A 210 -20.64 8.42 -6.33
CA TYR A 210 -20.54 7.92 -7.70
C TYR A 210 -19.43 6.87 -7.87
N LEU A 211 -18.23 7.17 -7.39
CA LEU A 211 -17.08 6.22 -7.44
C LEU A 211 -17.36 4.96 -6.64
N SER A 212 -18.02 5.07 -5.47
CA SER A 212 -18.43 3.91 -4.66
C SER A 212 -19.47 3.04 -5.36
N LYS A 213 -20.33 3.63 -6.20
CA LYS A 213 -21.24 2.85 -7.05
C LYS A 213 -20.46 2.07 -8.10
N LEU A 214 -19.53 2.71 -8.79
CA LEU A 214 -18.65 2.03 -9.76
C LEU A 214 -17.83 0.89 -9.11
N ALA A 215 -17.37 1.09 -7.87
CA ALA A 215 -16.64 0.07 -7.14
C ALA A 215 -17.50 -1.17 -6.80
N LYS A 216 -18.81 -1.01 -6.62
CA LYS A 216 -19.73 -2.13 -6.38
C LYS A 216 -20.05 -2.94 -7.63
N GLU A 217 -19.89 -2.34 -8.79
CA GLU A 217 -20.20 -2.95 -10.09
C GLU A 217 -19.00 -3.74 -10.68
N ARG A 218 -17.82 -3.64 -10.05
CA ARG A 218 -16.59 -4.40 -10.37
C ARG A 218 -16.47 -5.64 -9.52
#